data_c5b5252786544787d7088153c074aefb
#
_entry.id   c5b5252786544787d7088153c074aefb
#
_cell.length_a   1.000
_cell.length_b   1.000
_cell.length_c   1.000
_cell.angle_alpha   90.00
_cell.angle_beta   90.00
_cell.angle_gamma   90.00
#
_symmetry.space_group_name_H-M   'P 1'
#
loop_
_entity.id
_entity.type
_entity.pdbx_description
1 polymer ?
#
loop_
_entity_poly.entity_id
_entity_poly.type
_entity_poly.pdbx_seq_one_letter_code
_entity_poly.pdbx_strand_id
1 'polypeptide(L)'
;MAGLVWVSDREPGIRQLFAELVPEAEVLEPGELTSRLRLGQLPDALVIDGTQLMELPQRVQRRALLLPRLLICTGLSLGGLPPSLVAEPSVAILAKPFCVDDLEAAIEWLRGTPVKVEPDLLAPVVGPRH
;
A
#
# COMPACT_ATOMS: atom_id res chain seq x y z
N MET A 1 6.67 -10.52 -14.63
CA MET A 1 6.91 -11.41 -13.49
C MET A 1 6.50 -10.71 -12.21
N ALA A 2 5.67 -11.34 -11.42
CA ALA A 2 5.26 -10.75 -10.17
C ALA A 2 6.47 -10.69 -9.22
N GLY A 3 6.76 -9.51 -8.72
CA GLY A 3 7.79 -9.32 -7.74
C GLY A 3 7.32 -9.75 -6.35
N LEU A 4 8.15 -9.52 -5.36
CA LEU A 4 7.85 -9.84 -3.98
C LEU A 4 6.82 -8.84 -3.44
N VAL A 5 5.68 -9.34 -2.98
CA VAL A 5 4.59 -8.50 -2.44
C VAL A 5 4.37 -8.86 -0.97
N TRP A 6 4.37 -7.87 -0.11
CA TRP A 6 4.05 -8.04 1.31
C TRP A 6 2.73 -7.33 1.61
N VAL A 7 1.94 -7.91 2.50
CA VAL A 7 0.69 -7.33 2.99
C VAL A 7 0.76 -7.27 4.51
N SER A 8 0.53 -6.10 5.05
CA SER A 8 0.48 -5.90 6.49
C SER A 8 -0.66 -4.95 6.83
N ASP A 9 -1.70 -5.48 7.43
CA ASP A 9 -2.87 -4.70 7.85
C ASP A 9 -3.37 -5.29 9.16
N ARG A 10 -3.85 -4.44 10.05
CA ARG A 10 -4.37 -4.86 11.35
C ARG A 10 -5.67 -5.64 11.23
N GLU A 11 -6.43 -5.37 10.18
CA GLU A 11 -7.73 -6.02 9.99
C GLU A 11 -7.57 -7.38 9.34
N PRO A 12 -7.96 -8.46 10.04
CA PRO A 12 -7.83 -9.80 9.47
C PRO A 12 -8.57 -9.97 8.15
N GLY A 13 -9.72 -9.31 7.99
CA GLY A 13 -10.49 -9.37 6.76
C GLY A 13 -9.75 -8.80 5.57
N ILE A 14 -9.02 -7.70 5.76
CA ILE A 14 -8.21 -7.09 4.71
C ILE A 14 -7.04 -8.00 4.35
N ARG A 15 -6.36 -8.56 5.36
CA ARG A 15 -5.25 -9.48 5.12
C ARG A 15 -5.70 -10.70 4.31
N GLN A 16 -6.84 -11.27 4.69
CA GLN A 16 -7.39 -12.44 4.00
C GLN A 16 -7.77 -12.10 2.57
N LEU A 17 -8.40 -10.95 2.36
CA LEU A 17 -8.83 -10.52 1.04
C LEU A 17 -7.65 -10.38 0.08
N PHE A 18 -6.59 -9.72 0.51
CA PHE A 18 -5.39 -9.58 -0.32
C PHE A 18 -4.69 -10.93 -0.52
N ALA A 19 -4.68 -11.79 0.49
CA ALA A 19 -4.09 -13.12 0.35
C ALA A 19 -4.80 -13.96 -0.70
N GLU A 20 -6.12 -13.83 -0.80
CA GLU A 20 -6.92 -14.54 -1.79
C GLU A 20 -6.72 -13.98 -3.20
N LEU A 21 -6.69 -12.65 -3.32
CA LEU A 21 -6.62 -11.99 -4.63
C LEU A 21 -5.20 -11.85 -5.15
N VAL A 22 -4.21 -11.90 -4.29
CA VAL A 22 -2.80 -11.85 -4.65
C VAL A 22 -2.11 -13.05 -3.99
N PRO A 23 -2.26 -14.25 -4.57
CA PRO A 23 -1.74 -15.48 -3.93
C PRO A 23 -0.22 -15.46 -3.70
N GLU A 24 0.51 -14.68 -4.50
CA GLU A 24 1.95 -14.54 -4.35
C GLU A 24 2.33 -13.64 -3.16
N ALA A 25 1.38 -12.95 -2.54
CA ALA A 25 1.68 -12.04 -1.45
C ALA A 25 1.97 -12.79 -0.16
N GLU A 26 2.94 -12.29 0.58
CA GLU A 26 3.23 -12.76 1.92
C GLU A 26 2.57 -11.84 2.94
N VAL A 27 1.76 -12.42 3.83
CA VAL A 27 1.07 -11.65 4.86
C VAL A 27 1.94 -11.61 6.11
N LEU A 28 2.23 -10.40 6.58
CA LEU A 28 3.12 -10.19 7.72
C LEU A 28 2.39 -9.55 8.89
N GLU A 29 2.76 -9.96 10.10
CA GLU A 29 2.36 -9.26 11.30
C GLU A 29 3.12 -7.92 11.38
N PRO A 30 2.55 -6.90 12.07
CA PRO A 30 3.21 -5.59 12.14
C PRO A 30 4.64 -5.63 12.64
N GLY A 31 4.91 -6.44 13.67
CA GLY A 31 6.26 -6.58 14.20
C GLY A 31 7.23 -7.22 13.22
N GLU A 32 6.74 -8.18 12.46
CA GLU A 32 7.54 -8.86 11.44
C GLU A 32 7.90 -7.91 10.30
N LEU A 33 6.95 -7.10 9.87
CA LEU A 33 7.20 -6.08 8.86
C LEU A 33 8.30 -5.12 9.32
N THR A 34 8.17 -4.61 10.53
CA THR A 34 9.16 -3.69 11.10
C THR A 34 10.55 -4.32 11.13
N SER A 35 10.63 -5.57 11.58
CA SER A 35 11.91 -6.28 11.66
C SER A 35 12.56 -6.46 10.30
N ARG A 36 11.78 -6.87 9.30
CA ARG A 36 12.31 -7.08 7.94
C ARG A 36 12.82 -5.77 7.34
N LEU A 37 12.06 -4.69 7.48
CA LEU A 37 12.48 -3.40 6.96
C LEU A 37 13.73 -2.88 7.65
N ARG A 38 13.85 -3.11 8.96
CA ARG A 38 15.07 -2.76 9.69
C ARG A 38 16.30 -3.50 9.20
N LEU A 39 16.12 -4.76 8.81
CA LEU A 39 17.20 -5.59 8.27
C LEU A 39 17.54 -5.25 6.83
N GLY A 40 16.82 -4.32 6.22
CA GLY A 40 17.06 -3.94 4.84
C GLY A 40 16.43 -4.88 3.82
N GLN A 41 15.55 -5.77 4.26
CA GLN A 41 14.77 -6.60 3.33
C GLN A 41 13.67 -5.75 2.74
N LEU A 42 13.62 -5.64 1.42
CA LEU A 42 12.67 -4.78 0.74
C LEU A 42 11.86 -5.60 -0.27
N PRO A 43 10.53 -5.53 -0.21
CA PRO A 43 9.68 -6.12 -1.26
C PRO A 43 9.62 -5.18 -2.46
N ASP A 44 9.06 -5.66 -3.55
CA ASP A 44 8.76 -4.81 -4.70
C ASP A 44 7.49 -4.00 -4.49
N ALA A 45 6.58 -4.54 -3.70
CA ALA A 45 5.32 -3.86 -3.36
C ALA A 45 4.91 -4.18 -1.93
N LEU A 46 4.34 -3.20 -1.26
CA LEU A 46 3.82 -3.34 0.10
C LEU A 46 2.42 -2.79 0.17
N VAL A 47 1.50 -3.58 0.73
CA VAL A 47 0.16 -3.12 1.11
C VAL A 47 0.18 -2.92 2.62
N ILE A 48 -0.15 -1.72 3.08
CA ILE A 48 -0.09 -1.40 4.51
C ILE A 48 -1.26 -0.51 4.91
N ASP A 49 -1.76 -0.73 6.12
CA ASP A 49 -2.77 0.16 6.71
C ASP A 49 -2.17 1.53 7.00
N GLY A 50 -2.93 2.60 6.72
CA GLY A 50 -2.44 3.96 6.89
C GLY A 50 -2.05 4.30 8.33
N THR A 51 -2.83 3.87 9.30
CA THR A 51 -2.51 4.09 10.71
C THR A 51 -1.23 3.36 11.09
N GLN A 52 -1.09 2.12 10.64
CA GLN A 52 0.11 1.33 10.91
C GLN A 52 1.35 1.98 10.30
N LEU A 53 1.24 2.50 9.08
CA LEU A 53 2.35 3.20 8.43
C LEU A 53 2.80 4.40 9.27
N MET A 54 1.86 5.19 9.76
CA MET A 54 2.19 6.37 10.57
C MET A 54 2.79 6.01 11.92
N GLU A 55 2.54 4.82 12.43
CA GLU A 55 3.10 4.34 13.69
C GLU A 55 4.48 3.71 13.55
N LEU A 56 4.96 3.48 12.33
CA LEU A 56 6.30 2.94 12.14
C LEU A 56 7.37 3.91 12.64
N PRO A 57 8.48 3.38 13.19
CA PRO A 57 9.63 4.23 13.49
C PRO A 57 10.07 4.97 12.23
N GLN A 58 10.52 6.20 12.39
CA GLN A 58 10.81 7.08 11.25
C GLN A 58 11.76 6.46 10.23
N ARG A 59 12.79 5.76 10.69
CA ARG A 59 13.72 5.07 9.78
C ARG A 59 13.05 3.99 8.96
N VAL A 60 12.16 3.23 9.59
CA VAL A 60 11.43 2.14 8.95
C VAL A 60 10.43 2.72 7.95
N GLN A 61 9.74 3.79 8.36
CA GLN A 61 8.80 4.48 7.49
C GLN A 61 9.50 4.98 6.22
N ARG A 62 10.68 5.58 6.36
CA ARG A 62 11.45 6.06 5.20
C ARG A 62 11.80 4.93 4.25
N ARG A 63 12.14 3.76 4.76
CA ARG A 63 12.43 2.59 3.92
C ARG A 63 11.19 2.14 3.16
N ALA A 64 10.03 2.15 3.82
CA ALA A 64 8.77 1.82 3.15
C ALA A 64 8.48 2.79 2.00
N LEU A 65 8.79 4.07 2.18
CA LEU A 65 8.57 5.09 1.15
C LEU A 65 9.52 4.97 -0.04
N LEU A 66 10.60 4.22 0.10
CA LEU A 66 11.54 3.97 -0.99
C LEU A 66 11.19 2.76 -1.83
N LEU A 67 10.16 2.02 -1.46
CA LEU A 67 9.73 0.85 -2.23
C LEU A 67 9.20 1.26 -3.60
N PRO A 68 9.34 0.39 -4.60
CA PRO A 68 8.81 0.68 -5.93
C PRO A 68 7.31 0.95 -5.94
N ARG A 69 6.56 0.22 -5.09
CA ARG A 69 5.11 0.43 -4.99
C ARG A 69 4.66 0.27 -3.55
N LEU A 70 3.94 1.28 -3.07
CA LEU A 70 3.37 1.29 -1.73
C LEU A 70 1.88 1.58 -1.84
N LEU A 71 1.05 0.61 -1.49
CA LEU A 71 -0.40 0.78 -1.46
C LEU A 71 -0.85 1.00 -0.02
N ILE A 72 -1.40 2.16 0.27
CA ILE A 72 -1.89 2.50 1.60
C ILE A 72 -3.40 2.29 1.63
N CYS A 73 -3.86 1.33 2.43
CA CYS A 73 -5.28 1.11 2.67
C CYS A 73 -5.66 1.86 3.94
N THR A 74 -6.54 2.84 3.84
CA THR A 74 -6.80 3.69 5.00
C THR A 74 -8.24 4.16 5.06
N GLY A 75 -8.78 4.19 6.29
CA GLY A 75 -10.02 4.87 6.60
C GLY A 75 -9.81 6.32 6.98
N LEU A 76 -8.55 6.75 7.08
CA LEU A 76 -8.24 8.15 7.35
C LEU A 76 -8.61 8.98 6.13
N SER A 77 -9.06 10.21 6.37
CA SER A 77 -9.21 11.16 5.27
C SER A 77 -7.85 11.44 4.65
N LEU A 78 -7.82 11.86 3.39
CA LEU A 78 -6.55 12.22 2.75
C LEU A 78 -5.82 13.31 3.52
N GLY A 79 -6.56 14.19 4.23
CA GLY A 79 -5.96 15.20 5.08
C GLY A 79 -5.25 14.64 6.31
N GLY A 80 -5.48 13.38 6.66
CA GLY A 80 -4.77 12.70 7.74
C GLY A 80 -3.42 12.12 7.33
N LEU A 81 -3.11 12.14 6.04
CA LEU A 81 -1.84 11.68 5.52
C LEU A 81 -0.99 12.88 5.10
N PRO A 82 0.33 12.83 5.31
CA PRO A 82 1.21 13.94 4.89
C PRO A 82 1.09 14.18 3.39
N PRO A 83 0.97 15.45 2.94
CA PRO A 83 0.91 15.74 1.52
C PRO A 83 2.12 15.24 0.73
N SER A 84 3.30 15.25 1.33
CA SER A 84 4.51 14.73 0.69
C SER A 84 4.42 13.23 0.40
N LEU A 85 3.72 12.48 1.26
CA LEU A 85 3.50 11.06 1.07
C LEU A 85 2.56 10.80 -0.10
N VAL A 86 1.45 11.53 -0.14
CA VAL A 86 0.42 11.36 -1.18
C VAL A 86 0.95 11.76 -2.55
N ALA A 87 1.91 12.67 -2.59
CA ALA A 87 2.51 13.16 -3.84
C ALA A 87 3.53 12.21 -4.46
N GLU A 88 3.98 11.17 -3.74
CA GLU A 88 4.98 10.25 -4.28
C GLU A 88 4.40 9.37 -5.39
N PRO A 89 5.05 9.29 -6.56
CA PRO A 89 4.55 8.47 -7.67
C PRO A 89 4.48 6.98 -7.36
N SER A 90 5.29 6.52 -6.40
CA SER A 90 5.31 5.13 -5.98
C SER A 90 4.22 4.77 -4.98
N VAL A 91 3.38 5.74 -4.60
CA VAL A 91 2.35 5.56 -3.59
C VAL A 91 0.97 5.62 -4.23
N ALA A 92 0.11 4.68 -3.88
CA ALA A 92 -1.30 4.71 -4.20
C ALA A 92 -2.10 4.56 -2.92
N ILE A 93 -3.32 5.05 -2.93
CA ILE A 93 -4.19 5.02 -1.75
C ILE A 93 -5.49 4.33 -2.10
N LEU A 94 -5.86 3.35 -1.29
CA LEU A 94 -7.13 2.67 -1.37
C LEU A 94 -7.95 3.08 -0.13
N ALA A 95 -8.97 3.89 -0.35
CA ALA A 95 -9.81 4.40 0.74
C ALA A 95 -10.76 3.31 1.25
N LYS A 96 -10.84 3.16 2.56
CA LYS A 96 -11.81 2.26 3.21
C LYS A 96 -13.08 3.03 3.54
N PRO A 97 -14.26 2.46 3.32
CA PRO A 97 -14.53 1.19 2.64
C PRO A 97 -14.32 1.32 1.13
N PHE A 98 -13.89 0.24 0.51
CA PHE A 98 -13.66 0.22 -0.95
C PHE A 98 -14.60 -0.76 -1.63
N CYS A 99 -14.88 -0.50 -2.91
CA CYS A 99 -15.65 -1.42 -3.74
C CYS A 99 -14.72 -2.37 -4.50
N VAL A 100 -15.31 -3.37 -5.15
CA VAL A 100 -14.55 -4.38 -5.90
C VAL A 100 -13.74 -3.74 -7.02
N ASP A 101 -14.32 -2.78 -7.74
CA ASP A 101 -13.63 -2.14 -8.86
C ASP A 101 -12.38 -1.39 -8.38
N ASP A 102 -12.47 -0.69 -7.26
CA ASP A 102 -11.33 0.02 -6.69
C ASP A 102 -10.24 -0.95 -6.24
N LEU A 103 -10.66 -2.07 -5.64
CA LEU A 103 -9.73 -3.10 -5.20
C LEU A 103 -9.01 -3.73 -6.38
N GLU A 104 -9.73 -4.04 -7.46
CA GLU A 104 -9.13 -4.61 -8.67
C GLU A 104 -8.11 -3.65 -9.28
N ALA A 105 -8.46 -2.36 -9.35
CA ALA A 105 -7.54 -1.35 -9.88
C ALA A 105 -6.29 -1.24 -9.01
N ALA A 106 -6.44 -1.33 -7.69
CA ALA A 106 -5.30 -1.30 -6.77
C ALA A 106 -4.38 -2.49 -6.98
N ILE A 107 -4.94 -3.68 -7.17
CA ILE A 107 -4.16 -4.90 -7.39
C ILE A 107 -3.40 -4.82 -8.73
N GLU A 108 -4.04 -4.34 -9.78
CA GLU A 108 -3.37 -4.13 -11.06
C GLU A 108 -2.20 -3.17 -10.91
N TRP A 109 -2.42 -2.09 -10.17
CA TRP A 109 -1.36 -1.13 -9.90
C TRP A 109 -0.19 -1.76 -9.13
N LEU A 110 -0.48 -2.57 -8.12
CA LEU A 110 0.54 -3.28 -7.34
C LEU A 110 1.42 -4.19 -8.20
N ARG A 111 0.82 -4.81 -9.19
CA ARG A 111 1.51 -5.73 -10.09
C ARG A 111 2.31 -5.01 -11.17
N GLY A 112 2.29 -3.69 -11.17
CA GLY A 112 3.00 -2.91 -12.17
C GLY A 112 2.32 -2.86 -13.51
N THR A 113 1.06 -3.29 -13.60
CA THR A 113 0.27 -3.18 -14.83
C THR A 113 0.09 -1.71 -15.15
N PRO A 114 0.30 -1.28 -16.40
CA PRO A 114 0.08 0.12 -16.76
C PRO A 114 -1.36 0.51 -16.52
N VAL A 115 -1.60 1.36 -15.56
CA VAL A 115 -2.89 1.96 -15.32
C VAL A 115 -2.88 3.28 -16.07
N LYS A 116 -3.95 3.57 -16.82
CA LYS A 116 -4.08 4.87 -17.46
C LYS A 116 -4.32 5.90 -16.36
N VAL A 117 -3.25 6.51 -15.91
CA VAL A 117 -3.32 7.57 -14.91
C VAL A 117 -3.41 8.89 -15.64
N GLU A 118 -4.33 9.73 -15.22
CA GLU A 118 -4.39 11.09 -15.76
C GLU A 118 -3.05 11.79 -15.51
N PRO A 119 -2.49 12.45 -16.51
CA PRO A 119 -1.15 13.02 -16.35
C PRO A 119 -1.01 14.05 -15.23
N ASP A 120 -2.11 14.65 -14.82
CA ASP A 120 -2.13 15.66 -13.77
C ASP A 120 -2.26 15.07 -12.36
N LEU A 121 -2.37 13.74 -12.24
CA LEU A 121 -2.42 13.11 -10.93
C LEU A 121 -1.00 12.84 -10.44
N LEU A 122 -0.69 13.34 -9.26
CA LEU A 122 0.61 13.14 -8.63
C LEU A 122 0.73 11.76 -7.98
N ALA A 123 -0.36 11.27 -7.42
CA ALA A 123 -0.43 9.92 -6.90
C ALA A 123 -1.76 9.31 -7.33
N PRO A 124 -1.77 8.04 -7.80
CA PRO A 124 -3.04 7.40 -8.11
C PRO A 124 -3.82 7.18 -6.82
N VAL A 125 -5.02 7.74 -6.77
CA VAL A 125 -5.95 7.51 -5.66
C VAL A 125 -6.94 6.47 -6.15
N VAL A 126 -6.96 5.32 -5.47
CA VAL A 126 -7.87 4.23 -5.79
C VAL A 126 -8.94 4.22 -4.70
N GLY A 127 -10.20 4.37 -5.09
CA GLY A 127 -11.30 4.40 -4.15
C GLY A 127 -12.32 5.45 -4.53
N PRO A 128 -13.37 5.64 -3.70
CA PRO A 128 -14.39 6.62 -3.99
C PRO A 128 -13.79 8.02 -4.12
N ARG A 129 -14.08 8.66 -5.22
CA ARG A 129 -13.68 10.06 -5.45
C ARG A 129 -14.85 10.96 -5.14
N HIS A 130 -14.57 12.00 -4.43
CA HIS A 130 -15.58 12.99 -4.07
C HIS A 130 -15.40 14.25 -4.90
#